data_9c64e9aee6d0ee6042bf4d2505d853eb
#
_entry.id   9c64e9aee6d0ee6042bf4d2505d853eb
#
_cell.length_a   1.000
_cell.length_b   1.000
_cell.length_c   1.000
_cell.angle_alpha   90.00
_cell.angle_beta   90.00
_cell.angle_gamma   90.00
#
_symmetry.space_group_name_H-M   'P 1'
#
loop_
_entity.id
_entity.type
_entity.pdbx_description
1 polymer ?
#
loop_
_entity_poly.entity_id
_entity_poly.type
_entity_poly.pdbx_seq_one_letter_code
_entity_poly.pdbx_strand_id
1 'polypeptide(L)'
;AVWWRYRGWHGIDLNTWCGWFGGRTIISTKNTKAPFWRINYPGKQVMFSAYHLNKDTVELYYQKLKRSGLTWLHGYPSQISLLASLIADQGLTPLHFFTHVTFGAENLLEGQKQIISKVFPNAKLTQHYGLAEGVANLSQDVHGRWKIDEDFAYVEFVPISEEDPTICRIVGTGFSNYAFPLVRYDTGDIAKIERLPNGTVNVLSIDGRKEDYISLPNGVKLGRLDHIFKDLVNIQEAQIYQKSISEIEFRIVKGQFYSIADEQLLWSEIRSRITDSIKITISYVDKISRTRSGKLRLVISDVK
;
A
#
# COMPACT_ATOMS: atom_id res chain seq x y z
N ALA A 1 -6.41 9.60 17.60
CA ALA A 1 -5.95 9.00 18.87
C ALA A 1 -5.23 7.67 18.62
N VAL A 2 -5.86 6.65 18.02
CA VAL A 2 -5.31 5.27 17.85
C VAL A 2 -3.95 5.21 17.13
N TRP A 3 -3.75 6.03 16.11
CA TRP A 3 -2.47 6.10 15.38
C TRP A 3 -1.30 6.56 16.27
N TRP A 4 -1.53 7.51 17.17
CA TRP A 4 -0.50 7.96 18.08
C TRP A 4 -0.29 6.99 19.23
N ARG A 5 -1.33 6.28 19.67
CA ARG A 5 -1.21 5.17 20.61
C ARG A 5 -0.30 4.07 20.04
N TYR A 6 -0.58 3.62 18.82
CA TYR A 6 0.25 2.65 18.09
C TYR A 6 1.72 3.11 17.99
N ARG A 7 1.95 4.35 17.55
CA ARG A 7 3.29 4.92 17.44
C ARG A 7 3.98 5.00 18.81
N GLY A 8 3.26 5.40 19.84
CA GLY A 8 3.74 5.46 21.21
C GLY A 8 4.21 4.11 21.76
N TRP A 9 3.57 3.00 21.37
CA TRP A 9 4.07 1.65 21.72
C TRP A 9 5.46 1.39 21.17
N HIS A 10 5.81 2.01 20.07
CA HIS A 10 7.11 1.88 19.41
C HIS A 10 8.09 3.03 19.77
N GLY A 11 7.77 3.85 20.78
CA GLY A 11 8.64 4.96 21.18
C GLY A 11 8.66 6.14 20.20
N ILE A 12 7.71 6.19 19.27
CA ILE A 12 7.57 7.27 18.30
C ILE A 12 6.58 8.30 18.88
N ASP A 13 7.07 9.50 19.16
CA ASP A 13 6.29 10.61 19.71
C ASP A 13 6.02 11.70 18.67
N LEU A 14 5.29 12.75 19.11
CA LEU A 14 4.94 13.91 18.29
C LEU A 14 6.15 14.73 17.82
N ASN A 15 7.31 14.58 18.47
CA ASN A 15 8.54 15.28 18.13
C ASN A 15 9.44 14.49 17.18
N THR A 16 9.16 13.21 16.98
CA THR A 16 9.94 12.34 16.09
C THR A 16 9.69 12.69 14.63
N TRP A 17 10.73 13.09 13.92
CA TRP A 17 10.64 13.40 12.50
C TRP A 17 10.48 12.13 11.66
N CYS A 18 9.56 12.21 10.71
CA CYS A 18 9.18 11.11 9.82
C CYS A 18 9.62 11.35 8.37
N GLY A 19 10.27 10.39 7.75
CA GLY A 19 10.32 10.29 6.29
C GLY A 19 9.03 9.64 5.79
N TRP A 20 8.17 10.40 5.10
CA TRP A 20 6.85 9.94 4.70
C TRP A 20 6.80 9.57 3.21
N PHE A 21 6.40 8.33 2.92
CA PHE A 21 6.21 7.76 1.58
C PHE A 21 4.77 7.26 1.42
N GLY A 22 3.89 8.08 0.91
CA GLY A 22 2.48 7.70 0.73
C GLY A 22 1.95 8.10 -0.64
N GLY A 23 0.68 7.78 -0.91
CA GLY A 23 0.06 7.97 -2.22
C GLY A 23 -0.34 9.40 -2.58
N ARG A 24 -0.09 10.40 -1.70
CA ARG A 24 -0.42 11.79 -2.03
C ARG A 24 0.56 12.38 -3.03
N THR A 25 0.05 13.18 -3.95
CA THR A 25 0.87 13.98 -4.86
C THR A 25 1.52 15.12 -4.07
N ILE A 26 2.77 14.94 -3.68
CA ILE A 26 3.55 15.93 -2.91
C ILE A 26 4.09 17.02 -3.83
N ILE A 27 4.46 16.64 -5.03
CA ILE A 27 5.00 17.50 -6.09
C ILE A 27 4.26 17.13 -7.36
N SER A 28 3.94 18.13 -8.17
CA SER A 28 3.31 17.90 -9.48
C SER A 28 4.10 16.84 -10.26
N THR A 29 3.42 15.84 -10.79
CA THR A 29 4.03 14.79 -11.61
C THR A 29 4.69 15.32 -12.89
N LYS A 30 4.32 16.56 -13.31
CA LYS A 30 4.96 17.27 -14.43
C LYS A 30 6.30 17.90 -14.07
N ASN A 31 6.65 17.94 -12.78
CA ASN A 31 7.92 18.52 -12.35
C ASN A 31 9.06 17.51 -12.58
N THR A 32 10.03 17.88 -13.40
CA THR A 32 11.20 17.05 -13.72
C THR A 32 12.45 17.43 -12.91
N LYS A 33 12.37 18.48 -12.08
CA LYS A 33 13.52 19.01 -11.33
C LYS A 33 13.40 18.74 -9.84
N ALA A 34 14.49 18.30 -9.23
CA ALA A 34 14.61 18.20 -7.77
C ALA A 34 14.38 19.57 -7.08
N PRO A 35 13.97 19.58 -5.81
CA PRO A 35 13.83 18.44 -4.92
C PRO A 35 12.48 17.71 -5.09
N PHE A 36 12.49 16.39 -4.97
CA PHE A 36 11.28 15.55 -5.04
C PHE A 36 10.66 15.28 -3.67
N TRP A 37 10.74 16.24 -2.75
CA TRP A 37 10.17 16.21 -1.42
C TRP A 37 9.73 17.59 -0.96
N ARG A 38 8.87 17.61 0.07
CA ARG A 38 8.48 18.82 0.81
C ARG A 38 8.70 18.60 2.30
N ILE A 39 8.97 19.68 3.02
CA ILE A 39 9.10 19.64 4.47
C ILE A 39 7.82 20.20 5.08
N ASN A 40 7.19 19.38 5.91
CA ASN A 40 6.03 19.75 6.72
C ASN A 40 6.52 19.95 8.17
N TYR A 41 6.84 21.18 8.51
CA TYR A 41 7.34 21.52 9.85
C TYR A 41 6.32 21.25 10.97
N PRO A 42 5.03 21.65 10.86
CA PRO A 42 4.03 21.33 11.87
C PRO A 42 3.83 19.83 12.10
N GLY A 43 3.87 19.04 11.04
CA GLY A 43 3.72 17.61 11.11
C GLY A 43 5.02 16.85 11.35
N LYS A 44 6.16 17.52 11.42
CA LYS A 44 7.50 16.94 11.55
C LYS A 44 7.76 15.84 10.50
N GLN A 45 7.53 16.18 9.23
CA GLN A 45 7.63 15.24 8.12
C GLN A 45 8.52 15.75 7.00
N VAL A 46 9.35 14.89 6.47
CA VAL A 46 9.91 15.03 5.12
C VAL A 46 9.06 14.16 4.21
N MET A 47 8.18 14.80 3.44
CA MET A 47 7.23 14.12 2.57
C MET A 47 7.87 13.90 1.21
N PHE A 48 8.15 12.65 0.88
CA PHE A 48 8.77 12.26 -0.38
C PHE A 48 7.71 11.97 -1.44
N SER A 49 7.99 12.37 -2.68
CA SER A 49 7.13 12.05 -3.81
C SER A 49 7.38 10.62 -4.27
N ALA A 50 6.39 9.76 -4.13
CA ALA A 50 6.46 8.39 -4.64
C ALA A 50 6.50 8.34 -6.18
N TYR A 51 5.92 9.33 -6.86
CA TYR A 51 5.81 9.39 -8.32
C TYR A 51 7.13 9.70 -9.05
N HIS A 52 8.11 10.26 -8.35
CA HIS A 52 9.41 10.61 -8.93
C HIS A 52 10.52 9.63 -8.53
N LEU A 53 10.18 8.60 -7.75
CA LEU A 53 11.13 7.60 -7.30
C LEU A 53 11.37 6.57 -8.40
N ASN A 54 12.57 6.58 -8.96
CA ASN A 54 13.03 5.65 -10.00
C ASN A 54 14.56 5.52 -9.95
N LYS A 55 15.13 4.72 -10.87
CA LYS A 55 16.57 4.47 -10.94
C LYS A 55 17.44 5.74 -11.14
N ASP A 56 16.90 6.76 -11.82
CA ASP A 56 17.66 7.98 -12.15
C ASP A 56 17.61 9.01 -11.01
N THR A 57 16.65 8.88 -10.12
CA THR A 57 16.39 9.85 -9.03
C THR A 57 16.68 9.29 -7.64
N VAL A 58 16.79 7.99 -7.47
CA VAL A 58 16.94 7.34 -6.14
C VAL A 58 18.15 7.87 -5.35
N GLU A 59 19.24 8.21 -6.01
CA GLU A 59 20.41 8.80 -5.36
C GLU A 59 20.06 10.11 -4.64
N LEU A 60 19.18 10.94 -5.19
CA LEU A 60 18.73 12.17 -4.54
C LEU A 60 17.92 11.86 -3.27
N TYR A 61 17.06 10.83 -3.30
CA TYR A 61 16.31 10.37 -2.14
C TYR A 61 17.25 9.82 -1.06
N TYR A 62 18.19 8.97 -1.47
CA TYR A 62 19.19 8.38 -0.61
C TYR A 62 20.00 9.45 0.13
N GLN A 63 20.55 10.43 -0.60
CA GLN A 63 21.31 11.53 -0.02
C GLN A 63 20.47 12.39 0.93
N LYS A 64 19.19 12.62 0.58
CA LYS A 64 18.27 13.34 1.46
C LYS A 64 18.01 12.56 2.75
N LEU A 65 17.74 11.27 2.67
CA LEU A 65 17.56 10.39 3.84
C LEU A 65 18.80 10.41 4.73
N LYS A 66 19.98 10.25 4.13
CA LYS A 66 21.26 10.21 4.85
C LYS A 66 21.57 11.50 5.60
N ARG A 67 21.17 12.67 5.07
CA ARG A 67 21.46 13.99 5.64
C ARG A 67 20.35 14.56 6.52
N SER A 68 19.21 13.89 6.63
CA SER A 68 18.02 14.46 7.25
C SER A 68 17.90 14.20 8.75
N GLY A 69 18.74 13.32 9.33
CA GLY A 69 18.63 12.93 10.74
C GLY A 69 17.36 12.15 11.09
N LEU A 70 16.66 11.64 10.07
CA LEU A 70 15.45 10.84 10.27
C LEU A 70 15.81 9.48 10.85
N THR A 71 15.05 9.04 11.85
CA THR A 71 15.16 7.69 12.42
C THR A 71 13.94 6.82 12.15
N TRP A 72 12.90 7.41 11.58
CA TRP A 72 11.62 6.77 11.30
C TRP A 72 11.15 7.02 9.87
N LEU A 73 10.76 5.95 9.18
CA LEU A 73 10.01 6.00 7.91
C LEU A 73 8.58 5.55 8.14
N HIS A 74 7.64 6.18 7.43
CA HIS A 74 6.25 5.76 7.33
C HIS A 74 5.78 5.78 5.88
N GLY A 75 5.10 4.74 5.45
CA GLY A 75 4.54 4.74 4.10
C GLY A 75 3.90 3.43 3.70
N TYR A 76 3.61 3.33 2.40
CA TYR A 76 3.13 2.09 1.83
C TYR A 76 4.26 1.08 1.69
N PRO A 77 4.06 -0.20 2.05
CA PRO A 77 5.03 -1.27 1.82
C PRO A 77 5.61 -1.26 0.41
N SER A 78 4.77 -1.13 -0.61
CA SER A 78 5.20 -1.08 -2.02
C SER A 78 6.17 0.07 -2.32
N GLN A 79 5.95 1.24 -1.74
CA GLN A 79 6.78 2.42 -1.98
C GLN A 79 8.14 2.31 -1.27
N ILE A 80 8.12 1.84 -0.02
CA ILE A 80 9.37 1.68 0.76
C ILE A 80 10.18 0.51 0.22
N SER A 81 9.55 -0.58 -0.24
CA SER A 81 10.27 -1.68 -0.89
C SER A 81 10.87 -1.27 -2.23
N LEU A 82 10.17 -0.45 -3.03
CA LEU A 82 10.74 0.12 -4.26
C LEU A 82 11.97 0.97 -3.96
N LEU A 83 11.90 1.86 -2.96
CA LEU A 83 13.05 2.64 -2.51
C LEU A 83 14.22 1.73 -2.11
N ALA A 84 13.95 0.70 -1.30
CA ALA A 84 14.96 -0.24 -0.84
C ALA A 84 15.59 -1.03 -2.00
N SER A 85 14.76 -1.51 -2.94
CA SER A 85 15.26 -2.21 -4.14
C SER A 85 16.19 -1.33 -4.96
N LEU A 86 15.77 -0.09 -5.26
CA LEU A 86 16.57 0.85 -6.03
C LEU A 86 17.89 1.22 -5.34
N ILE A 87 17.89 1.37 -4.00
CA ILE A 87 19.10 1.61 -3.22
C ILE A 87 20.06 0.40 -3.32
N ALA A 88 19.51 -0.82 -3.19
CA ALA A 88 20.29 -2.05 -3.28
C ALA A 88 20.85 -2.27 -4.70
N ASP A 89 20.03 -2.04 -5.74
CA ASP A 89 20.39 -2.23 -7.15
C ASP A 89 21.53 -1.29 -7.57
N GLN A 90 21.60 -0.08 -6.98
CA GLN A 90 22.69 0.86 -7.22
C GLN A 90 23.91 0.61 -6.32
N GLY A 91 23.91 -0.45 -5.51
CA GLY A 91 25.01 -0.78 -4.61
C GLY A 91 25.26 0.26 -3.51
N LEU A 92 24.25 1.08 -3.18
CA LEU A 92 24.36 2.09 -2.12
C LEU A 92 24.38 1.41 -0.74
N THR A 93 25.12 2.02 0.20
CA THR A 93 25.30 1.43 1.53
C THR A 93 23.99 1.42 2.34
N PRO A 94 23.74 0.38 3.14
CA PRO A 94 22.58 0.33 4.03
C PRO A 94 22.53 1.51 5.01
N LEU A 95 21.31 1.92 5.35
CA LEU A 95 21.03 3.06 6.22
C LEU A 95 20.74 2.57 7.65
N HIS A 96 21.79 2.38 8.46
CA HIS A 96 21.73 1.79 9.79
C HIS A 96 21.10 2.67 10.88
N PHE A 97 20.91 3.96 10.62
CA PHE A 97 20.38 4.92 11.60
C PHE A 97 18.85 4.93 11.69
N PHE A 98 18.15 4.26 10.77
CA PHE A 98 16.72 4.07 10.91
C PHE A 98 16.42 3.02 11.98
N THR A 99 15.56 3.39 12.93
CA THR A 99 15.12 2.52 14.03
C THR A 99 13.73 1.94 13.80
N HIS A 100 12.90 2.62 13.01
CA HIS A 100 11.55 2.21 12.74
C HIS A 100 11.15 2.43 11.27
N VAL A 101 10.46 1.45 10.71
CA VAL A 101 9.69 1.59 9.48
C VAL A 101 8.28 1.11 9.75
N THR A 102 7.32 2.02 9.65
CA THR A 102 5.90 1.74 9.92
C THR A 102 5.10 1.76 8.64
N PHE A 103 4.18 0.82 8.50
CA PHE A 103 3.40 0.64 7.29
C PHE A 103 1.90 0.79 7.55
N GLY A 104 1.17 1.18 6.51
CA GLY A 104 -0.28 1.20 6.49
C GLY A 104 -0.83 1.15 5.07
N ALA A 105 -2.12 0.92 4.95
CA ALA A 105 -2.90 0.90 3.71
C ALA A 105 -2.60 -0.26 2.75
N GLU A 106 -1.54 -1.01 2.94
CA GLU A 106 -1.16 -2.22 2.20
C GLU A 106 -0.55 -3.23 3.16
N ASN A 107 -0.58 -4.51 2.81
CA ASN A 107 0.11 -5.54 3.56
C ASN A 107 1.61 -5.57 3.23
N LEU A 108 2.42 -5.77 4.25
CA LEU A 108 3.85 -6.00 4.09
C LEU A 108 4.09 -7.47 3.72
N LEU A 109 4.50 -7.69 2.48
CA LEU A 109 4.81 -9.03 1.97
C LEU A 109 6.22 -9.47 2.41
N GLU A 110 6.45 -10.78 2.50
CA GLU A 110 7.73 -11.30 2.98
C GLU A 110 8.91 -10.86 2.10
N GLY A 111 8.78 -10.88 0.78
CA GLY A 111 9.81 -10.36 -0.13
C GLY A 111 10.12 -8.87 0.06
N GLN A 112 9.08 -8.07 0.34
CA GLN A 112 9.25 -6.64 0.66
C GLN A 112 9.97 -6.46 2.00
N LYS A 113 9.60 -7.25 3.00
CA LYS A 113 10.24 -7.24 4.32
C LYS A 113 11.73 -7.55 4.21
N GLN A 114 12.10 -8.57 3.41
CA GLN A 114 13.49 -8.95 3.19
C GLN A 114 14.31 -7.81 2.57
N ILE A 115 13.86 -7.20 1.48
CA ILE A 115 14.60 -6.11 0.83
C ILE A 115 14.67 -4.86 1.70
N ILE A 116 13.59 -4.52 2.42
CA ILE A 116 13.56 -3.39 3.34
C ILE A 116 14.56 -3.63 4.50
N SER A 117 14.57 -4.82 5.09
CA SER A 117 15.51 -5.17 6.17
C SER A 117 16.96 -5.17 5.71
N LYS A 118 17.24 -5.49 4.44
CA LYS A 118 18.59 -5.41 3.89
C LYS A 118 19.12 -3.97 3.83
N VAL A 119 18.24 -3.00 3.52
CA VAL A 119 18.63 -1.59 3.37
C VAL A 119 18.50 -0.81 4.69
N PHE A 120 17.57 -1.19 5.56
CA PHE A 120 17.34 -0.61 6.88
C PHE A 120 17.52 -1.66 7.99
N PRO A 121 18.73 -2.20 8.20
CA PRO A 121 18.94 -3.42 8.98
C PRO A 121 18.61 -3.28 10.48
N ASN A 122 18.68 -2.07 11.02
CA ASN A 122 18.35 -1.80 12.42
C ASN A 122 16.89 -1.39 12.63
N ALA A 123 16.13 -1.24 11.55
CA ALA A 123 14.76 -0.76 11.65
C ALA A 123 13.78 -1.87 12.06
N LYS A 124 12.98 -1.60 13.08
CA LYS A 124 11.83 -2.42 13.42
C LYS A 124 10.70 -2.16 12.41
N LEU A 125 10.24 -3.23 11.76
CA LEU A 125 9.16 -3.17 10.78
C LEU A 125 7.83 -3.47 11.47
N THR A 126 6.85 -2.56 11.39
CA THR A 126 5.55 -2.73 12.03
C THR A 126 4.42 -2.22 11.15
N GLN A 127 3.25 -2.82 11.28
CA GLN A 127 2.09 -2.55 10.44
C GLN A 127 0.91 -2.03 11.25
N HIS A 128 0.09 -1.26 10.57
CA HIS A 128 -1.18 -0.77 11.05
C HIS A 128 -2.23 -1.00 9.95
N TYR A 129 -3.34 -1.64 10.31
CA TYR A 129 -4.50 -1.82 9.46
C TYR A 129 -5.59 -0.83 9.86
N GLY A 130 -6.21 -0.21 8.89
CA GLY A 130 -7.33 0.69 9.10
C GLY A 130 -7.92 1.16 7.77
N LEU A 131 -9.16 1.63 7.82
CA LEU A 131 -9.94 2.06 6.67
C LEU A 131 -10.37 3.51 6.82
N ALA A 132 -10.57 4.19 5.69
CA ALA A 132 -11.07 5.56 5.66
C ALA A 132 -12.50 5.65 6.21
N GLU A 133 -13.28 4.56 6.11
CA GLU A 133 -14.62 4.40 6.64
C GLU A 133 -14.67 4.41 8.18
N GLY A 134 -13.53 4.19 8.85
CA GLY A 134 -13.43 4.24 10.31
C GLY A 134 -14.15 3.11 11.04
N VAL A 135 -14.33 1.95 10.40
CA VAL A 135 -15.10 0.82 10.92
C VAL A 135 -14.24 -0.29 11.54
N ALA A 136 -12.93 -0.28 11.28
CA ALA A 136 -11.99 -1.23 11.87
C ALA A 136 -10.61 -0.59 11.99
N ASN A 137 -9.89 -0.92 13.06
CA ASN A 137 -8.51 -0.51 13.28
C ASN A 137 -7.77 -1.58 14.07
N LEU A 138 -6.65 -2.04 13.52
CA LEU A 138 -5.76 -3.00 14.17
C LEU A 138 -4.31 -2.51 14.03
N SER A 139 -3.54 -2.65 15.11
CA SER A 139 -2.17 -2.16 15.17
C SER A 139 -1.24 -3.25 15.71
N GLN A 140 -0.06 -3.41 15.12
CA GLN A 140 0.92 -4.34 15.67
C GLN A 140 1.61 -3.76 16.91
N ASP A 141 1.65 -4.54 17.98
CA ASP A 141 2.37 -4.20 19.20
C ASP A 141 3.91 -4.38 19.04
N VAL A 142 4.64 -4.14 20.10
CA VAL A 142 6.12 -4.27 20.11
C VAL A 142 6.63 -5.69 19.82
N HIS A 143 5.77 -6.69 19.93
CA HIS A 143 6.07 -8.09 19.63
C HIS A 143 5.57 -8.51 18.23
N GLY A 144 5.02 -7.59 17.45
CA GLY A 144 4.44 -7.86 16.12
C GLY A 144 3.05 -8.49 16.15
N ARG A 145 2.39 -8.58 17.32
CA ARG A 145 1.05 -9.14 17.46
C ARG A 145 0.00 -8.08 17.14
N TRP A 146 -0.99 -8.46 16.38
CA TRP A 146 -2.11 -7.58 16.08
C TRP A 146 -2.99 -7.33 17.32
N LYS A 147 -3.24 -6.07 17.61
CA LYS A 147 -4.17 -5.60 18.64
C LYS A 147 -5.34 -4.92 17.96
N ILE A 148 -6.54 -5.34 18.32
CA ILE A 148 -7.78 -4.69 17.88
C ILE A 148 -7.96 -3.43 18.74
N ASP A 149 -8.19 -2.28 18.11
CA ASP A 149 -8.48 -1.03 18.81
C ASP A 149 -9.99 -0.95 19.10
N GLU A 150 -10.45 -1.69 20.11
CA GLU A 150 -11.86 -1.89 20.45
C GLU A 150 -12.58 -0.61 20.91
N ASP A 151 -11.84 0.39 21.35
CA ASP A 151 -12.37 1.72 21.67
C ASP A 151 -12.62 2.60 20.45
N PHE A 152 -12.13 2.17 19.28
CA PHE A 152 -12.29 2.86 18.00
C PHE A 152 -13.46 2.29 17.19
N ALA A 153 -13.59 0.97 17.14
CA ALA A 153 -14.61 0.27 16.36
C ALA A 153 -14.82 -1.15 16.93
N TYR A 154 -16.02 -1.68 16.77
CA TYR A 154 -16.30 -3.09 17.00
C TYR A 154 -15.96 -3.90 15.76
N VAL A 155 -15.05 -4.85 15.90
CA VAL A 155 -14.54 -5.66 14.79
C VAL A 155 -14.96 -7.11 14.96
N GLU A 156 -15.63 -7.65 13.96
CA GLU A 156 -16.07 -9.04 13.88
C GLU A 156 -15.25 -9.80 12.84
N PHE A 157 -14.91 -11.04 13.14
CA PHE A 157 -14.26 -11.97 12.22
C PHE A 157 -15.27 -13.04 11.82
N VAL A 158 -15.85 -12.90 10.62
CA VAL A 158 -16.91 -13.77 10.10
C VAL A 158 -16.28 -14.82 9.19
N PRO A 159 -16.35 -16.13 9.52
CA PRO A 159 -15.80 -17.20 8.70
C PRO A 159 -16.29 -17.12 7.25
N ILE A 160 -15.40 -17.39 6.29
CA ILE A 160 -15.73 -17.42 4.86
C ILE A 160 -16.38 -18.77 4.52
N SER A 161 -15.93 -19.85 5.16
CA SER A 161 -16.48 -21.18 5.00
C SER A 161 -16.51 -21.91 6.34
N GLU A 162 -17.36 -22.96 6.45
CA GLU A 162 -17.40 -23.82 7.61
C GLU A 162 -16.22 -24.81 7.68
N GLU A 163 -15.61 -25.10 6.54
CA GLU A 163 -14.47 -26.02 6.42
C GLU A 163 -13.18 -25.46 7.04
N ASP A 164 -12.99 -24.13 6.92
CA ASP A 164 -11.87 -23.45 7.57
C ASP A 164 -12.36 -22.14 8.25
N PRO A 165 -12.82 -22.26 9.50
CA PRO A 165 -13.32 -21.11 10.25
C PRO A 165 -12.22 -20.13 10.70
N THR A 166 -10.94 -20.42 10.42
CA THR A 166 -9.82 -19.54 10.72
C THR A 166 -9.66 -18.43 9.68
N ILE A 167 -10.17 -18.63 8.47
CA ILE A 167 -10.16 -17.60 7.40
C ILE A 167 -11.47 -16.82 7.46
N CYS A 168 -11.37 -15.54 7.82
CA CYS A 168 -12.52 -14.71 8.11
C CYS A 168 -12.53 -13.42 7.29
N ARG A 169 -13.74 -12.96 6.94
CA ARG A 169 -13.95 -11.56 6.52
C ARG A 169 -13.89 -10.65 7.73
N ILE A 170 -13.28 -9.48 7.55
CA ILE A 170 -13.30 -8.42 8.56
C ILE A 170 -14.58 -7.62 8.36
N VAL A 171 -15.44 -7.60 9.38
CA VAL A 171 -16.67 -6.82 9.40
C VAL A 171 -16.58 -5.85 10.57
N GLY A 172 -16.90 -4.58 10.34
CA GLY A 172 -16.70 -3.57 11.38
C GLY A 172 -17.87 -2.63 11.58
N THR A 173 -18.01 -2.13 12.80
CA THR A 173 -18.96 -1.09 13.20
C THR A 173 -18.19 0.09 13.80
N GLY A 174 -18.25 1.24 13.16
CA GLY A 174 -17.53 2.43 13.60
C GLY A 174 -18.26 3.19 14.69
N PHE A 175 -17.52 3.76 15.66
CA PHE A 175 -18.08 4.51 16.78
C PHE A 175 -18.03 6.04 16.62
N SER A 176 -17.38 6.55 15.57
CA SER A 176 -17.05 7.97 15.47
C SER A 176 -17.92 8.77 14.50
N ASN A 177 -18.57 8.13 13.53
CA ASN A 177 -19.32 8.80 12.49
C ASN A 177 -20.84 8.65 12.71
N TYR A 178 -21.40 9.51 13.53
CA TYR A 178 -22.85 9.50 13.84
C TYR A 178 -23.72 10.04 12.70
N ALA A 179 -23.16 10.83 11.78
CA ALA A 179 -23.89 11.35 10.64
C ALA A 179 -24.12 10.32 9.55
N PHE A 180 -23.22 9.34 9.45
CA PHE A 180 -23.33 8.21 8.54
C PHE A 180 -22.81 6.94 9.23
N PRO A 181 -23.60 6.35 10.15
CA PRO A 181 -23.16 5.18 10.91
C PRO A 181 -23.09 3.96 10.00
N LEU A 182 -21.92 3.35 9.96
CA LEU A 182 -21.71 2.08 9.29
C LEU A 182 -21.77 0.98 10.34
N VAL A 183 -22.84 0.20 10.30
CA VAL A 183 -23.06 -0.93 11.20
C VAL A 183 -22.83 -2.22 10.43
N ARG A 184 -21.96 -3.09 10.95
CA ARG A 184 -21.56 -4.37 10.34
C ARG A 184 -21.15 -4.24 8.88
N TYR A 185 -20.33 -3.23 8.61
CA TYR A 185 -19.78 -2.97 7.28
C TYR A 185 -18.77 -4.06 6.91
N ASP A 186 -19.02 -4.77 5.81
CA ASP A 186 -18.06 -5.73 5.24
C ASP A 186 -16.95 -4.96 4.53
N THR A 187 -15.75 -5.01 5.09
CA THR A 187 -14.60 -4.28 4.55
C THR A 187 -14.09 -4.83 3.22
N GLY A 188 -14.46 -6.07 2.90
CA GLY A 188 -13.91 -6.83 1.77
C GLY A 188 -12.51 -7.36 2.02
N ASP A 189 -11.95 -7.16 3.22
CA ASP A 189 -10.64 -7.64 3.61
C ASP A 189 -10.74 -8.95 4.40
N ILE A 190 -9.71 -9.77 4.29
CA ILE A 190 -9.64 -11.10 4.88
C ILE A 190 -8.57 -11.12 5.97
N ALA A 191 -8.85 -11.80 7.07
CA ALA A 191 -7.89 -12.10 8.11
C ALA A 191 -7.81 -13.59 8.36
N LYS A 192 -6.62 -14.08 8.71
CA LYS A 192 -6.44 -15.37 9.33
C LYS A 192 -6.38 -15.20 10.84
N ILE A 193 -7.20 -15.95 11.55
CA ILE A 193 -7.32 -15.82 13.00
C ILE A 193 -7.17 -17.17 13.70
N GLU A 194 -6.89 -17.10 14.99
CA GLU A 194 -6.98 -18.20 15.94
C GLU A 194 -7.95 -17.80 17.04
N ARG A 195 -8.92 -18.66 17.34
CA ARG A 195 -9.83 -18.47 18.49
C ARG A 195 -9.29 -19.20 19.69
N LEU A 196 -8.97 -18.44 20.73
CA LEU A 196 -8.45 -19.01 21.97
C LEU A 196 -9.61 -19.56 22.86
N PRO A 197 -9.33 -20.52 23.76
CA PRO A 197 -10.37 -21.11 24.62
C PRO A 197 -11.12 -20.11 25.50
N ASN A 198 -10.52 -18.97 25.80
CA ASN A 198 -11.13 -17.89 26.58
C ASN A 198 -12.03 -16.96 25.72
N GLY A 199 -12.27 -17.29 24.47
CA GLY A 199 -13.06 -16.48 23.52
C GLY A 199 -12.30 -15.34 22.85
N THR A 200 -11.06 -15.09 23.23
CA THR A 200 -10.22 -14.05 22.59
C THR A 200 -9.82 -14.47 21.18
N VAL A 201 -9.78 -13.51 20.27
CA VAL A 201 -9.31 -13.71 18.90
C VAL A 201 -7.86 -13.22 18.79
N ASN A 202 -6.99 -14.10 18.34
CA ASN A 202 -5.63 -13.79 17.96
C ASN A 202 -5.57 -13.64 16.42
N VAL A 203 -5.28 -12.45 15.92
CA VAL A 203 -5.15 -12.19 14.49
C VAL A 203 -3.73 -12.55 14.03
N LEU A 204 -3.63 -13.55 13.18
CA LEU A 204 -2.35 -14.08 12.68
C LEU A 204 -1.85 -13.28 11.47
N SER A 205 -2.75 -13.00 10.52
CA SER A 205 -2.46 -12.17 9.35
C SER A 205 -3.70 -11.39 8.91
N ILE A 206 -3.46 -10.30 8.18
CA ILE A 206 -4.47 -9.56 7.45
C ILE A 206 -4.02 -9.59 6.00
N ASP A 207 -4.77 -10.29 5.16
CA ASP A 207 -4.32 -10.55 3.78
C ASP A 207 -4.78 -9.47 2.79
N GLY A 208 -5.54 -8.49 3.26
CA GLY A 208 -6.11 -7.43 2.42
C GLY A 208 -7.00 -8.01 1.32
N ARG A 209 -7.25 -7.21 0.30
CA ARG A 209 -7.99 -7.69 -0.88
C ARG A 209 -7.07 -8.57 -1.72
N LYS A 210 -7.41 -9.83 -1.85
CA LYS A 210 -6.68 -10.83 -2.66
C LYS A 210 -6.50 -10.42 -4.13
N GLU A 211 -7.10 -9.33 -4.53
CA GLU A 211 -7.38 -8.92 -5.90
C GLU A 211 -6.48 -7.82 -6.46
N ASP A 212 -5.56 -7.27 -5.66
CA ASP A 212 -4.90 -6.00 -6.00
C ASP A 212 -3.41 -6.13 -6.33
N TYR A 213 -2.90 -7.34 -6.68
CA TYR A 213 -1.48 -7.54 -6.98
C TYR A 213 -1.25 -8.13 -8.37
N ILE A 214 -0.16 -7.70 -9.02
CA ILE A 214 0.49 -8.44 -10.09
C ILE A 214 1.82 -9.00 -9.59
N SER A 215 2.22 -10.16 -10.09
CA SER A 215 3.50 -10.79 -9.78
C SER A 215 4.52 -10.41 -10.84
N LEU A 216 5.68 -9.91 -10.43
CA LEU A 216 6.77 -9.57 -11.34
C LEU A 216 7.71 -10.77 -11.51
N PRO A 217 8.50 -10.86 -12.62
CA PRO A 217 9.44 -11.95 -12.86
C PRO A 217 10.49 -12.16 -11.76
N ASN A 218 10.80 -11.12 -11.01
CA ASN A 218 11.73 -11.15 -9.87
C ASN A 218 11.08 -11.63 -8.56
N GLY A 219 9.83 -12.11 -8.60
CA GLY A 219 9.07 -12.57 -7.43
C GLY A 219 8.42 -11.46 -6.60
N VAL A 220 8.64 -10.19 -6.93
CA VAL A 220 7.99 -9.06 -6.24
C VAL A 220 6.51 -9.00 -6.63
N LYS A 221 5.64 -8.83 -5.63
CA LYS A 221 4.21 -8.53 -5.85
C LYS A 221 4.02 -7.03 -5.84
N LEU A 222 3.55 -6.49 -6.96
CA LEU A 222 3.27 -5.07 -7.12
C LEU A 222 1.78 -4.81 -6.83
N GLY A 223 1.52 -4.10 -5.74
CA GLY A 223 0.18 -3.68 -5.32
C GLY A 223 -0.13 -2.21 -5.65
N ARG A 224 -1.32 -1.75 -5.25
CA ARG A 224 -1.78 -0.36 -5.41
C ARG A 224 -1.71 0.15 -6.84
N LEU A 225 -2.08 -0.71 -7.76
CA LEU A 225 -2.13 -0.40 -9.20
C LEU A 225 -3.24 0.60 -9.54
N ASP A 226 -4.16 0.86 -8.62
CA ASP A 226 -5.15 1.94 -8.66
C ASP A 226 -4.48 3.31 -8.89
N HIS A 227 -3.28 3.50 -8.40
CA HIS A 227 -2.53 4.74 -8.60
C HIS A 227 -2.13 5.02 -10.06
N ILE A 228 -2.06 3.99 -10.92
CA ILE A 228 -1.83 4.18 -12.36
C ILE A 228 -2.94 5.03 -12.97
N PHE A 229 -4.16 4.91 -12.46
CA PHE A 229 -5.35 5.57 -13.01
C PHE A 229 -5.74 6.85 -12.28
N LYS A 230 -5.03 7.24 -11.22
CA LYS A 230 -5.44 8.32 -10.31
C LYS A 230 -5.66 9.67 -10.99
N ASP A 231 -4.79 10.01 -11.96
CA ASP A 231 -4.85 11.31 -12.65
C ASP A 231 -5.48 11.18 -14.07
N LEU A 232 -5.99 9.99 -14.43
CA LEU A 232 -6.59 9.67 -15.72
C LEU A 232 -8.11 9.83 -15.66
N VAL A 233 -8.58 11.06 -15.48
CA VAL A 233 -9.99 11.41 -15.26
C VAL A 233 -10.92 11.07 -16.45
N ASN A 234 -10.38 10.90 -17.65
CA ASN A 234 -11.11 10.57 -18.85
C ASN A 234 -11.20 9.06 -19.11
N ILE A 235 -10.72 8.22 -18.20
CA ILE A 235 -10.96 6.78 -18.19
C ILE A 235 -12.22 6.51 -17.37
N GLN A 236 -13.22 5.88 -17.97
CA GLN A 236 -14.45 5.54 -17.30
C GLN A 236 -14.31 4.30 -16.42
N GLU A 237 -13.66 3.25 -16.93
CA GLU A 237 -13.36 2.04 -16.20
C GLU A 237 -11.99 1.49 -16.63
N ALA A 238 -11.30 0.84 -15.69
CA ALA A 238 -10.02 0.21 -15.94
C ALA A 238 -9.93 -1.16 -15.25
N GLN A 239 -9.23 -2.09 -15.88
CA GLN A 239 -8.88 -3.39 -15.31
C GLN A 239 -7.50 -3.80 -15.78
N ILE A 240 -6.71 -4.34 -14.87
CA ILE A 240 -5.40 -4.91 -15.14
C ILE A 240 -5.55 -6.43 -15.10
N TYR A 241 -5.26 -7.08 -16.21
CA TYR A 241 -5.32 -8.52 -16.33
C TYR A 241 -3.94 -9.10 -16.57
N GLN A 242 -3.41 -9.79 -15.58
CA GLN A 242 -2.15 -10.51 -15.70
C GLN A 242 -2.41 -11.94 -16.18
N LYS A 243 -2.06 -12.21 -17.45
CA LYS A 243 -2.20 -13.53 -18.07
C LYS A 243 -1.09 -14.49 -17.64
N SER A 244 0.14 -13.97 -17.50
CA SER A 244 1.31 -14.72 -17.08
C SER A 244 2.28 -13.79 -16.35
N ILE A 245 3.36 -14.35 -15.82
CA ILE A 245 4.42 -13.60 -15.14
C ILE A 245 5.06 -12.53 -16.06
N SER A 246 4.98 -12.72 -17.38
CA SER A 246 5.61 -11.85 -18.39
C SER A 246 4.60 -11.11 -19.28
N GLU A 247 3.28 -11.24 -19.05
CA GLU A 247 2.27 -10.61 -19.89
C GLU A 247 1.12 -10.03 -19.10
N ILE A 248 0.90 -8.70 -19.29
CA ILE A 248 -0.15 -7.93 -18.62
C ILE A 248 -0.96 -7.16 -19.68
N GLU A 249 -2.27 -7.23 -19.55
CA GLU A 249 -3.23 -6.50 -20.36
C GLU A 249 -3.95 -5.44 -19.52
N PHE A 250 -3.92 -4.19 -19.97
CA PHE A 250 -4.72 -3.09 -19.43
C PHE A 250 -5.98 -2.95 -20.25
N ARG A 251 -7.15 -3.27 -19.67
CA ARG A 251 -8.46 -3.11 -20.29
C ARG A 251 -9.04 -1.78 -19.88
N ILE A 252 -9.31 -0.92 -20.85
CA ILE A 252 -9.73 0.47 -20.62
C ILE A 252 -11.05 0.74 -21.30
N VAL A 253 -12.01 1.26 -20.54
CA VAL A 253 -13.22 1.88 -21.07
C VAL A 253 -12.97 3.37 -21.15
N LYS A 254 -12.98 3.90 -22.39
CA LYS A 254 -12.75 5.34 -22.64
C LYS A 254 -13.95 6.16 -22.18
N GLY A 255 -13.69 7.25 -21.48
CA GLY A 255 -14.68 8.30 -21.27
C GLY A 255 -14.86 9.17 -22.52
N GLN A 256 -15.90 9.99 -22.52
CA GLN A 256 -16.27 10.84 -23.67
C GLN A 256 -15.15 11.78 -24.13
N PHE A 257 -14.29 12.22 -23.21
CA PHE A 257 -13.20 13.17 -23.49
C PHE A 257 -11.83 12.50 -23.53
N TYR A 258 -11.76 11.17 -23.63
CA TYR A 258 -10.50 10.44 -23.73
C TYR A 258 -9.72 10.85 -24.99
N SER A 259 -8.46 11.21 -24.82
CA SER A 259 -7.61 11.78 -25.86
C SER A 259 -6.27 11.04 -25.98
N ILE A 260 -5.49 11.39 -27.00
CA ILE A 260 -4.09 10.91 -27.15
C ILE A 260 -3.22 11.31 -25.94
N ALA A 261 -3.48 12.46 -25.34
CA ALA A 261 -2.75 12.88 -24.14
C ALA A 261 -3.02 11.94 -22.93
N ASP A 262 -4.26 11.46 -22.77
CA ASP A 262 -4.60 10.48 -21.74
C ASP A 262 -3.90 9.14 -22.00
N GLU A 263 -3.82 8.72 -23.26
CA GLU A 263 -3.10 7.49 -23.64
C GLU A 263 -1.59 7.60 -23.34
N GLN A 264 -0.98 8.72 -23.68
CA GLN A 264 0.42 8.97 -23.38
C GLN A 264 0.68 9.00 -21.87
N LEU A 265 -0.22 9.62 -21.10
CA LEU A 265 -0.14 9.64 -19.66
C LEU A 265 -0.29 8.23 -19.07
N LEU A 266 -1.25 7.43 -19.56
CA LEU A 266 -1.43 6.04 -19.14
C LEU A 266 -0.16 5.21 -19.38
N TRP A 267 0.44 5.30 -20.58
CA TRP A 267 1.69 4.62 -20.86
C TRP A 267 2.83 5.08 -19.95
N SER A 268 2.93 6.37 -19.68
CA SER A 268 3.90 6.94 -18.76
C SER A 268 3.74 6.38 -17.34
N GLU A 269 2.50 6.33 -16.84
CA GLU A 269 2.19 5.79 -15.51
C GLU A 269 2.48 4.28 -15.41
N ILE A 270 2.16 3.51 -16.45
CA ILE A 270 2.47 2.08 -16.52
C ILE A 270 3.99 1.86 -16.48
N ARG A 271 4.74 2.52 -17.37
CA ARG A 271 6.19 2.35 -17.48
C ARG A 271 6.95 2.84 -16.25
N SER A 272 6.40 3.79 -15.51
CA SER A 272 7.00 4.25 -14.26
C SER A 272 6.96 3.22 -13.13
N ARG A 273 6.09 2.19 -13.24
CA ARG A 273 5.85 1.20 -12.19
C ARG A 273 6.14 -0.23 -12.59
N ILE A 274 5.94 -0.56 -13.86
CA ILE A 274 6.11 -1.91 -14.39
C ILE A 274 7.38 -1.94 -15.24
N THR A 275 8.25 -2.89 -14.97
CA THR A 275 9.55 -3.01 -15.64
C THR A 275 9.40 -3.37 -17.12
N ASP A 276 10.38 -2.96 -17.95
CA ASP A 276 10.40 -3.20 -19.40
C ASP A 276 10.48 -4.69 -19.79
N SER A 277 10.74 -5.58 -18.83
CA SER A 277 10.79 -7.04 -19.04
C SER A 277 9.42 -7.69 -19.19
N ILE A 278 8.32 -6.95 -18.99
CA ILE A 278 6.96 -7.45 -19.09
C ILE A 278 6.31 -6.91 -20.36
N LYS A 279 5.72 -7.82 -21.13
CA LYS A 279 4.90 -7.45 -22.28
C LYS A 279 3.60 -6.83 -21.83
N ILE A 280 3.41 -5.54 -22.15
CA ILE A 280 2.21 -4.78 -21.79
C ILE A 280 1.38 -4.54 -23.03
N THR A 281 0.08 -4.77 -22.92
CA THR A 281 -0.92 -4.49 -23.96
C THR A 281 -2.01 -3.60 -23.37
N ILE A 282 -2.42 -2.56 -24.07
CA ILE A 282 -3.62 -1.79 -23.75
C ILE A 282 -4.73 -2.19 -24.72
N SER A 283 -5.85 -2.66 -24.17
CA SER A 283 -7.05 -3.03 -24.92
C SER A 283 -8.18 -2.08 -24.58
N TYR A 284 -8.74 -1.44 -25.58
CA TYR A 284 -9.92 -0.60 -25.42
C TYR A 284 -11.18 -1.45 -25.58
N VAL A 285 -12.05 -1.40 -24.58
CA VAL A 285 -13.26 -2.22 -24.50
C VAL A 285 -14.48 -1.33 -24.20
N ASP A 286 -15.67 -1.78 -24.60
CA ASP A 286 -16.91 -1.02 -24.34
C ASP A 286 -17.36 -1.15 -22.88
N LYS A 287 -17.02 -2.26 -22.23
CA LYS A 287 -17.35 -2.53 -20.83
C LYS A 287 -16.39 -3.54 -20.22
N ILE A 288 -16.21 -3.47 -18.90
CA ILE A 288 -15.47 -4.46 -18.13
C ILE A 288 -16.43 -5.39 -17.39
N SER A 289 -16.16 -6.69 -17.45
CA SER A 289 -16.96 -7.70 -16.78
C SER A 289 -16.96 -7.51 -15.27
N ARG A 290 -18.13 -7.64 -14.65
CA ARG A 290 -18.33 -7.54 -13.21
C ARG A 290 -18.37 -8.92 -12.57
N THR A 291 -18.06 -8.98 -11.27
CA THR A 291 -18.30 -10.17 -10.46
C THR A 291 -19.79 -10.46 -10.33
N ARG A 292 -20.17 -11.64 -9.81
CA ARG A 292 -21.57 -11.96 -9.50
C ARG A 292 -22.24 -10.93 -8.57
N SER A 293 -21.47 -10.29 -7.70
CA SER A 293 -21.93 -9.22 -6.81
C SER A 293 -21.94 -7.84 -7.45
N GLY A 294 -21.68 -7.71 -8.76
CA GLY A 294 -21.70 -6.46 -9.51
C GLY A 294 -20.44 -5.60 -9.33
N LYS A 295 -19.42 -6.07 -8.60
CA LYS A 295 -18.19 -5.32 -8.33
C LYS A 295 -17.24 -5.36 -9.54
N LEU A 296 -16.62 -4.23 -9.83
CA LEU A 296 -15.46 -4.15 -10.73
C LEU A 296 -14.22 -4.65 -9.97
N ARG A 297 -13.50 -5.60 -10.57
CA ARG A 297 -12.18 -6.00 -10.07
C ARG A 297 -11.13 -5.21 -10.84
N LEU A 298 -10.36 -4.40 -10.13
CA LEU A 298 -9.31 -3.61 -10.76
C LEU A 298 -8.18 -4.49 -11.28
N VAL A 299 -7.81 -5.51 -10.52
CA VAL A 299 -6.74 -6.45 -10.89
C VAL A 299 -7.30 -7.87 -10.95
N ILE A 300 -6.98 -8.59 -12.00
CA ILE A 300 -7.18 -10.04 -12.13
C ILE A 300 -5.84 -10.64 -12.52
N SER A 301 -5.42 -11.70 -11.84
CA SER A 301 -4.18 -12.41 -12.16
C SER A 301 -4.44 -13.90 -12.25
N ASP A 302 -3.98 -14.53 -13.33
CA ASP A 302 -3.95 -15.98 -13.50
C ASP A 302 -2.63 -16.60 -12.99
N VAL A 303 -1.71 -15.73 -12.54
CA VAL A 303 -0.45 -16.15 -11.90
C VAL A 303 -0.74 -16.50 -10.44
N LYS A 304 -0.50 -17.77 -10.10
CA LYS A 304 -0.69 -18.32 -8.75
C LYS A 304 0.51 -18.02 -7.84
#